data_1357ac4ba6f313f94d685e5029dcd98c
#
_entry.id   1357ac4ba6f313f94d685e5029dcd98c
#
_cell.length_a   1.000
_cell.length_b   1.000
_cell.length_c   1.000
_cell.angle_alpha   90.00
_cell.angle_beta   90.00
_cell.angle_gamma   90.00
#
_symmetry.space_group_name_H-M   'P 1'
#
loop_
_entity.id
_entity.type
_entity.pdbx_description
1 polymer ?
#
loop_
_entity_poly.entity_id
_entity_poly.type
_entity_poly.pdbx_seq_one_letter_code
_entity_poly.pdbx_strand_id
1 'polypeptide(L)'
;MSRFTAHSLTIVTFLPLLGAVVIAFLGRERTSSIRWVALLFSLLTFLITVGLYFRFDSQRAGMQFPEMSPWMVIPPVNYHLGVDGLSMFLILLTGFLTPLSVLVSWKSITHRAKEFFIFLLALETGMIGVFASLDLVLFFLFWEVMLIPMYFLIGIWGHERRVYAAIKFVLFTMVGSALMLAGIIYLYNVTGSFDLPRVLDRLVTISALSPQAERWLFLAFFIAFAIKVPLFPFHTWLPDAHVEAPTAGSVLLAGVLLKMGTYGMLRFCLPLFPDASREFAPVICVLAIVGIIYGALVAMVQPDLKKLVAYSSVAHLGFCVLGMFVFRPEAMEGAIYQMFSHGVSTGALFMLVGMLYERRHTRLISEFGGLATTLPVYSAFFLIVTLASVGLPLLNGFVGEFLIIVGSYYRHAAYAAFAAAGVVLAAVYLLWAYQRVFYGEITNEKNRTLPDCDFREKLILAIMVIVIMAMGVYPQPFLRRMDRNVTSIMLRLEKHSLLMTDRAAPPLPRAGLFPYLPVDTEGSNPSPSPLPGERVADEGGQVRGYLAVATKTLPDSGSDPSPALVPRAPSPQGRGREIKNPDAPNPLLPTAHCLLHTAHCLLPTAHGLLPTASRGGVQ
;
A
#
# COMPACT_ATOMS: atom_id res chain seq x y z
N MET A 1 -2.36 -8.81 33.55
CA MET A 1 -2.72 -7.88 32.44
C MET A 1 -4.04 -7.23 32.78
N SER A 2 -4.15 -5.91 32.72
CA SER A 2 -5.42 -5.23 32.98
C SER A 2 -6.46 -5.63 31.91
N ARG A 3 -7.75 -5.65 32.25
CA ARG A 3 -8.83 -5.96 31.28
C ARG A 3 -8.77 -5.07 30.03
N PHE A 4 -8.22 -3.88 30.15
CA PHE A 4 -8.02 -2.94 29.04
C PHE A 4 -7.02 -3.47 27.98
N THR A 5 -6.01 -4.23 28.38
CA THR A 5 -5.04 -4.83 27.45
C THR A 5 -5.59 -6.07 26.73
N ALA A 6 -6.61 -6.72 27.31
CA ALA A 6 -7.22 -7.92 26.74
C ALA A 6 -8.20 -7.63 25.58
N HIS A 7 -8.76 -6.39 25.51
CA HIS A 7 -9.75 -6.00 24.51
C HIS A 7 -9.36 -4.69 23.78
N SER A 8 -8.06 -4.45 23.61
CA SER A 8 -7.55 -3.20 23.04
C SER A 8 -7.94 -3.01 21.57
N LEU A 9 -7.97 -4.09 20.77
CA LEU A 9 -8.35 -4.02 19.36
C LEU A 9 -9.86 -3.80 19.20
N THR A 10 -10.68 -4.48 20.00
CA THR A 10 -12.14 -4.22 20.04
C THR A 10 -12.43 -2.76 20.40
N ILE A 11 -11.74 -2.23 21.42
CA ILE A 11 -11.91 -0.82 21.82
C ILE A 11 -11.54 0.11 20.67
N VAL A 12 -10.37 -0.04 20.06
CA VAL A 12 -9.91 0.79 18.92
C VAL A 12 -10.89 0.72 17.75
N THR A 13 -11.42 -0.47 17.45
CA THR A 13 -12.33 -0.67 16.32
C THR A 13 -13.68 0.00 16.54
N PHE A 14 -14.26 -0.10 17.75
CA PHE A 14 -15.63 0.36 17.99
C PHE A 14 -15.73 1.71 18.72
N LEU A 15 -14.62 2.27 19.19
CA LEU A 15 -14.61 3.59 19.83
C LEU A 15 -15.13 4.71 18.90
N PRO A 16 -14.76 4.76 17.60
CA PRO A 16 -15.34 5.75 16.69
C PRO A 16 -16.85 5.55 16.52
N LEU A 17 -17.33 4.31 16.43
CA LEU A 17 -18.75 4.01 16.33
C LEU A 17 -19.52 4.46 17.59
N LEU A 18 -18.92 4.32 18.76
CA LEU A 18 -19.50 4.87 20.00
C LEU A 18 -19.62 6.40 19.90
N GLY A 19 -18.61 7.08 19.37
CA GLY A 19 -18.67 8.51 19.07
C GLY A 19 -19.82 8.87 18.11
N ALA A 20 -20.01 8.07 17.05
CA ALA A 20 -21.12 8.23 16.12
C ALA A 20 -22.49 8.07 16.82
N VAL A 21 -22.63 7.10 17.72
CA VAL A 21 -23.82 6.89 18.55
C VAL A 21 -24.06 8.09 19.46
N VAL A 22 -23.06 8.60 20.14
CA VAL A 22 -23.17 9.81 20.98
C VAL A 22 -23.66 11.00 20.15
N ILE A 23 -23.09 11.23 18.96
CA ILE A 23 -23.53 12.27 18.03
C ILE A 23 -25.00 12.07 17.63
N ALA A 24 -25.45 10.83 17.43
CA ALA A 24 -26.84 10.53 17.06
C ALA A 24 -27.87 11.01 18.09
N PHE A 25 -27.50 11.13 19.35
CA PHE A 25 -28.35 11.69 20.41
C PHE A 25 -28.27 13.22 20.53
N LEU A 26 -27.33 13.90 19.90
CA LEU A 26 -27.23 15.35 19.92
C LEU A 26 -28.24 16.00 18.96
N GLY A 27 -28.78 17.15 19.33
CA GLY A 27 -29.63 17.98 18.45
C GLY A 27 -28.83 18.46 17.21
N ARG A 28 -29.50 18.54 16.07
CA ARG A 28 -28.87 18.96 14.79
C ARG A 28 -28.31 20.37 14.82
N GLU A 29 -28.89 21.24 15.63
CA GLU A 29 -28.50 22.64 15.83
C GLU A 29 -27.19 22.79 16.62
N ARG A 30 -26.79 21.78 17.41
CA ARG A 30 -25.55 21.77 18.21
C ARG A 30 -24.32 21.42 17.40
N THR A 31 -24.12 22.07 16.27
CA THR A 31 -23.03 21.75 15.32
C THR A 31 -21.63 21.82 15.93
N SER A 32 -21.41 22.75 16.89
CA SER A 32 -20.13 22.85 17.60
C SER A 32 -19.87 21.61 18.47
N SER A 33 -20.86 21.16 19.26
CA SER A 33 -20.75 19.96 20.10
C SER A 33 -20.52 18.70 19.25
N ILE A 34 -21.21 18.59 18.12
CA ILE A 34 -21.05 17.47 17.18
C ILE A 34 -19.61 17.39 16.68
N ARG A 35 -19.02 18.52 16.25
CA ARG A 35 -17.63 18.59 15.78
C ARG A 35 -16.62 18.21 16.87
N TRP A 36 -16.81 18.72 18.10
CA TRP A 36 -15.95 18.41 19.23
C TRP A 36 -16.04 16.93 19.65
N VAL A 37 -17.23 16.34 19.65
CA VAL A 37 -17.41 14.90 19.94
C VAL A 37 -16.73 14.07 18.86
N ALA A 38 -16.90 14.40 17.59
CA ALA A 38 -16.23 13.70 16.49
C ALA A 38 -14.70 13.77 16.62
N LEU A 39 -14.16 14.96 16.93
CA LEU A 39 -12.72 15.14 17.13
C LEU A 39 -12.23 14.37 18.36
N LEU A 40 -12.96 14.41 19.48
CA LEU A 40 -12.59 13.71 20.70
C LEU A 40 -12.47 12.20 20.48
N PHE A 41 -13.51 11.58 19.90
CA PHE A 41 -13.52 10.13 19.70
C PHE A 41 -12.49 9.67 18.67
N SER A 42 -12.30 10.38 17.54
CA SER A 42 -11.26 10.07 16.58
C SER A 42 -9.84 10.29 17.16
N LEU A 43 -9.63 11.32 17.97
CA LEU A 43 -8.35 11.55 18.64
C LEU A 43 -8.05 10.49 19.71
N LEU A 44 -9.05 10.07 20.50
CA LEU A 44 -8.90 8.98 21.47
C LEU A 44 -8.54 7.66 20.74
N THR A 45 -9.19 7.38 19.62
CA THR A 45 -8.85 6.23 18.77
C THR A 45 -7.40 6.31 18.31
N PHE A 46 -6.97 7.45 17.79
CA PHE A 46 -5.57 7.66 17.39
C PHE A 46 -4.60 7.44 18.56
N LEU A 47 -4.86 8.01 19.74
CA LEU A 47 -4.00 7.85 20.91
C LEU A 47 -3.87 6.39 21.35
N ILE A 48 -4.95 5.60 21.27
CA ILE A 48 -4.88 4.17 21.56
C ILE A 48 -4.10 3.42 20.50
N THR A 49 -4.24 3.75 19.20
CA THR A 49 -3.41 3.15 18.12
C THR A 49 -1.94 3.45 18.30
N VAL A 50 -1.58 4.67 18.73
CA VAL A 50 -0.21 5.04 19.11
C VAL A 50 0.28 4.21 20.31
N GLY A 51 -0.59 4.01 21.31
CA GLY A 51 -0.29 3.13 22.45
C GLY A 51 -0.02 1.67 22.04
N LEU A 52 -0.79 1.14 21.08
CA LEU A 52 -0.55 -0.19 20.49
C LEU A 52 0.77 -0.25 19.73
N TYR A 53 1.09 0.78 18.95
CA TYR A 53 2.35 0.88 18.21
C TYR A 53 3.58 0.80 19.13
N PHE A 54 3.57 1.48 20.26
CA PHE A 54 4.69 1.43 21.23
C PHE A 54 4.78 0.10 22.00
N ARG A 55 3.66 -0.63 22.13
CA ARG A 55 3.63 -1.96 22.76
C ARG A 55 3.90 -3.11 21.78
N PHE A 56 3.90 -2.79 20.49
CA PHE A 56 4.15 -3.78 19.45
C PHE A 56 5.60 -4.27 19.50
N ASP A 57 5.78 -5.58 19.65
CA ASP A 57 7.09 -6.23 19.67
C ASP A 57 7.54 -6.56 18.24
N SER A 58 8.53 -5.83 17.74
CA SER A 58 9.10 -6.02 16.41
C SER A 58 9.91 -7.33 16.27
N GLN A 59 10.29 -7.96 17.38
CA GLN A 59 11.04 -9.20 17.36
C GLN A 59 10.14 -10.45 17.29
N ARG A 60 8.87 -10.29 17.62
CA ARG A 60 7.90 -11.38 17.60
C ARG A 60 7.27 -11.53 16.21
N ALA A 61 7.48 -12.69 15.58
CA ALA A 61 6.74 -13.05 14.37
C ALA A 61 5.27 -13.41 14.68
N GLY A 62 4.36 -13.11 13.75
CA GLY A 62 2.95 -13.50 13.86
C GLY A 62 2.06 -12.42 14.46
N MET A 63 0.80 -12.81 14.73
CA MET A 63 -0.24 -11.91 15.21
C MET A 63 -0.05 -11.57 16.67
N GLN A 64 -0.21 -10.29 17.00
CA GLN A 64 -0.13 -9.74 18.35
C GLN A 64 -1.49 -9.17 18.76
N PHE A 65 -1.69 -9.05 20.08
CA PHE A 65 -2.97 -8.62 20.68
C PHE A 65 -4.17 -9.45 20.21
N PRO A 66 -4.08 -10.82 20.12
CA PRO A 66 -5.17 -11.61 19.59
C PRO A 66 -6.39 -11.54 20.52
N GLU A 67 -7.54 -11.27 19.93
CA GLU A 67 -8.85 -11.27 20.58
C GLU A 67 -9.75 -12.23 19.82
N MET A 68 -10.14 -13.35 20.44
CA MET A 68 -10.94 -14.39 19.78
C MET A 68 -12.12 -14.80 20.65
N SER A 69 -13.30 -14.77 20.05
CA SER A 69 -14.53 -15.32 20.64
C SER A 69 -15.43 -15.90 19.55
N PRO A 70 -16.18 -16.98 19.82
CA PRO A 70 -17.15 -17.49 18.86
C PRO A 70 -18.27 -16.47 18.68
N TRP A 71 -18.60 -16.17 17.42
CA TRP A 71 -19.71 -15.27 17.06
C TRP A 71 -20.93 -16.02 16.53
N MET A 72 -20.74 -16.93 15.58
CA MET A 72 -21.79 -17.81 15.09
C MET A 72 -21.32 -19.26 15.17
N VAL A 73 -22.26 -20.17 15.44
CA VAL A 73 -21.97 -21.60 15.57
C VAL A 73 -22.14 -22.32 14.22
N ILE A 74 -23.16 -21.98 13.47
CA ILE A 74 -23.47 -22.57 12.16
C ILE A 74 -23.83 -21.44 11.18
N PRO A 75 -22.98 -21.14 10.18
CA PRO A 75 -21.59 -21.63 10.04
C PRO A 75 -20.66 -21.08 11.13
N PRO A 76 -19.52 -21.74 11.42
CA PRO A 76 -18.61 -21.35 12.49
C PRO A 76 -17.82 -20.07 12.10
N VAL A 77 -18.30 -18.92 12.54
CA VAL A 77 -17.65 -17.62 12.35
C VAL A 77 -17.14 -17.14 13.71
N ASN A 78 -15.90 -16.67 13.74
CA ASN A 78 -15.28 -16.14 14.94
C ASN A 78 -15.12 -14.62 14.87
N TYR A 79 -15.40 -13.96 15.97
CA TYR A 79 -14.87 -12.63 16.20
C TYR A 79 -13.40 -12.77 16.56
N HIS A 80 -12.54 -12.70 15.54
CA HIS A 80 -11.10 -12.88 15.71
C HIS A 80 -10.36 -11.67 15.16
N LEU A 81 -9.74 -10.92 16.06
CA LEU A 81 -8.91 -9.76 15.76
C LEU A 81 -7.46 -10.05 16.11
N GLY A 82 -6.55 -9.43 15.36
CA GLY A 82 -5.12 -9.46 15.64
C GLY A 82 -4.38 -8.51 14.72
N VAL A 83 -3.18 -8.10 15.12
CA VAL A 83 -2.34 -7.21 14.33
C VAL A 83 -0.93 -7.75 14.21
N ASP A 84 -0.30 -7.45 13.10
CA ASP A 84 1.11 -7.70 12.82
C ASP A 84 1.78 -6.45 12.24
N GLY A 85 3.04 -6.55 11.83
CA GLY A 85 3.77 -5.41 11.27
C GLY A 85 3.19 -4.84 9.98
N LEU A 86 2.32 -5.57 9.28
CA LEU A 86 1.62 -5.09 8.10
C LEU A 86 0.37 -4.28 8.48
N SER A 87 -0.50 -4.84 9.33
CA SER A 87 -1.77 -4.21 9.70
C SER A 87 -1.61 -3.06 10.70
N MET A 88 -0.60 -3.10 11.57
CA MET A 88 -0.36 -2.07 12.60
C MET A 88 -0.22 -0.68 11.98
N PHE A 89 0.57 -0.54 10.89
CA PHE A 89 0.76 0.75 10.25
C PHE A 89 -0.50 1.28 9.57
N LEU A 90 -1.35 0.40 9.04
CA LEU A 90 -2.59 0.79 8.39
C LEU A 90 -3.66 1.22 9.40
N ILE A 91 -3.70 0.57 10.57
CA ILE A 91 -4.54 0.98 11.70
C ILE A 91 -4.05 2.32 12.25
N LEU A 92 -2.74 2.50 12.43
CA LEU A 92 -2.15 3.77 12.86
C LEU A 92 -2.45 4.90 11.87
N LEU A 93 -2.33 4.64 10.56
CA LEU A 93 -2.64 5.60 9.50
C LEU A 93 -4.12 6.00 9.52
N THR A 94 -5.01 5.05 9.73
CA THR A 94 -6.45 5.29 9.84
C THR A 94 -6.76 6.22 11.01
N GLY A 95 -6.27 5.88 12.21
CA GLY A 95 -6.43 6.71 13.40
C GLY A 95 -5.76 8.08 13.28
N PHE A 96 -4.66 8.20 12.53
CA PHE A 96 -3.97 9.46 12.28
C PHE A 96 -4.74 10.39 11.33
N LEU A 97 -5.24 9.86 10.21
CA LEU A 97 -5.89 10.68 9.19
C LEU A 97 -7.31 11.10 9.56
N THR A 98 -8.02 10.32 10.40
CA THR A 98 -9.43 10.65 10.73
C THR A 98 -9.57 11.94 11.54
N PRO A 99 -8.85 12.21 12.64
CA PRO A 99 -8.95 13.49 13.35
C PRO A 99 -8.56 14.68 12.48
N LEU A 100 -7.56 14.53 11.59
CA LEU A 100 -7.20 15.56 10.61
C LEU A 100 -8.32 15.79 9.59
N SER A 101 -9.04 14.72 9.19
CA SER A 101 -10.22 14.80 8.33
C SER A 101 -11.40 15.51 9.02
N VAL A 102 -11.58 15.32 10.32
CA VAL A 102 -12.53 16.09 11.13
C VAL A 102 -12.14 17.56 11.15
N LEU A 103 -10.87 17.87 11.39
CA LEU A 103 -10.36 19.24 11.44
C LEU A 103 -10.47 19.95 10.09
N VAL A 104 -10.13 19.30 8.98
CA VAL A 104 -10.24 19.91 7.66
C VAL A 104 -11.70 20.19 7.29
N SER A 105 -12.64 19.36 7.76
CA SER A 105 -14.08 19.51 7.51
C SER A 105 -14.77 20.53 8.45
N TRP A 106 -14.03 21.13 9.39
CA TRP A 106 -14.62 21.93 10.48
C TRP A 106 -15.44 23.13 9.99
N LYS A 107 -14.96 23.83 8.97
CA LYS A 107 -15.62 25.00 8.37
C LYS A 107 -16.41 24.66 7.12
N SER A 108 -15.91 23.72 6.30
CA SER A 108 -16.50 23.39 5.01
C SER A 108 -17.83 22.66 5.09
N ILE A 109 -18.06 21.88 6.15
CA ILE A 109 -19.32 21.15 6.33
C ILE A 109 -20.28 21.98 7.19
N THR A 110 -21.18 22.70 6.52
CA THR A 110 -22.24 23.50 7.15
C THR A 110 -23.62 22.83 7.06
N HIS A 111 -23.84 22.05 6.01
CA HIS A 111 -25.10 21.36 5.74
C HIS A 111 -25.05 19.92 6.26
N ARG A 112 -26.08 19.50 7.04
CA ARG A 112 -26.22 18.15 7.61
C ARG A 112 -24.97 17.65 8.33
N ALA A 113 -24.33 18.51 9.13
CA ALA A 113 -23.06 18.22 9.80
C ALA A 113 -23.16 16.98 10.71
N LYS A 114 -24.33 16.76 11.36
CA LYS A 114 -24.57 15.61 12.24
C LYS A 114 -24.36 14.29 11.50
N GLU A 115 -25.03 14.11 10.38
CA GLU A 115 -24.96 12.91 9.56
C GLU A 115 -23.57 12.73 8.97
N PHE A 116 -22.90 13.82 8.54
CA PHE A 116 -21.55 13.79 8.03
C PHE A 116 -20.55 13.18 9.01
N PHE A 117 -20.53 13.67 10.25
CA PHE A 117 -19.59 13.19 11.26
C PHE A 117 -19.95 11.78 11.77
N ILE A 118 -21.23 11.39 11.77
CA ILE A 118 -21.65 10.00 12.02
C ILE A 118 -21.04 9.08 10.97
N PHE A 119 -21.19 9.39 9.67
CA PHE A 119 -20.64 8.56 8.60
C PHE A 119 -19.11 8.56 8.61
N LEU A 120 -18.46 9.67 8.97
CA LEU A 120 -17.01 9.73 9.06
C LEU A 120 -16.46 8.79 10.14
N LEU A 121 -17.06 8.76 11.32
CA LEU A 121 -16.67 7.86 12.41
C LEU A 121 -17.05 6.40 12.15
N ALA A 122 -18.20 6.15 11.52
CA ALA A 122 -18.59 4.81 11.08
C ALA A 122 -17.61 4.26 10.04
N LEU A 123 -17.13 5.12 9.13
CA LEU A 123 -16.09 4.76 8.16
C LEU A 123 -14.79 4.39 8.84
N GLU A 124 -14.35 5.13 9.87
CA GLU A 124 -13.16 4.83 10.67
C GLU A 124 -13.24 3.44 11.30
N THR A 125 -14.39 3.10 11.90
CA THR A 125 -14.65 1.76 12.46
C THR A 125 -14.49 0.67 11.39
N GLY A 126 -15.12 0.84 10.22
CA GLY A 126 -15.02 -0.12 9.12
C GLY A 126 -13.58 -0.32 8.64
N MET A 127 -12.82 0.78 8.48
CA MET A 127 -11.42 0.74 8.04
C MET A 127 -10.51 0.01 9.03
N ILE A 128 -10.62 0.30 10.32
CA ILE A 128 -9.83 -0.38 11.37
C ILE A 128 -10.21 -1.87 11.41
N GLY A 129 -11.51 -2.18 11.35
CA GLY A 129 -12.01 -3.55 11.34
C GLY A 129 -11.47 -4.41 10.21
N VAL A 130 -11.33 -3.84 9.00
CA VAL A 130 -10.71 -4.55 7.84
C VAL A 130 -9.27 -4.96 8.15
N PHE A 131 -8.47 -4.07 8.72
CA PHE A 131 -7.05 -4.34 8.99
C PHE A 131 -6.80 -5.23 10.21
N ALA A 132 -7.75 -5.29 11.14
CA ALA A 132 -7.63 -6.08 12.35
C ALA A 132 -8.22 -7.49 12.23
N SER A 133 -9.12 -7.75 11.26
CA SER A 133 -9.85 -9.01 11.15
C SER A 133 -8.97 -10.17 10.69
N LEU A 134 -9.07 -11.30 11.40
CA LEU A 134 -8.42 -12.58 11.10
C LEU A 134 -9.41 -13.69 10.71
N ASP A 135 -10.71 -13.44 10.74
CA ASP A 135 -11.74 -14.32 10.18
C ASP A 135 -12.20 -13.75 8.83
N LEU A 136 -12.29 -14.59 7.82
CA LEU A 136 -12.61 -14.19 6.43
C LEU A 136 -14.00 -13.56 6.30
N VAL A 137 -14.98 -14.03 7.08
CA VAL A 137 -16.34 -13.45 7.08
C VAL A 137 -16.34 -12.12 7.82
N LEU A 138 -15.65 -12.02 8.94
CA LEU A 138 -15.50 -10.76 9.69
C LEU A 138 -14.78 -9.71 8.85
N PHE A 139 -13.70 -10.10 8.14
CA PHE A 139 -13.01 -9.25 7.18
C PHE A 139 -13.96 -8.76 6.09
N PHE A 140 -14.71 -9.67 5.46
CA PHE A 140 -15.68 -9.34 4.41
C PHE A 140 -16.77 -8.39 4.92
N LEU A 141 -17.27 -8.60 6.12
CA LEU A 141 -18.25 -7.72 6.73
C LEU A 141 -17.75 -6.28 6.85
N PHE A 142 -16.56 -6.08 7.45
CA PHE A 142 -15.98 -4.74 7.57
C PHE A 142 -15.65 -4.14 6.20
N TRP A 143 -15.20 -4.96 5.26
CA TRP A 143 -14.92 -4.57 3.87
C TRP A 143 -16.16 -4.01 3.16
N GLU A 144 -17.33 -4.59 3.36
CA GLU A 144 -18.59 -4.12 2.78
C GLU A 144 -19.22 -2.97 3.57
N VAL A 145 -19.23 -3.07 4.91
CA VAL A 145 -19.88 -2.06 5.77
C VAL A 145 -19.28 -0.67 5.55
N MET A 146 -17.98 -0.54 5.28
CA MET A 146 -17.37 0.77 5.04
C MET A 146 -17.79 1.42 3.71
N LEU A 147 -18.36 0.66 2.75
CA LEU A 147 -18.87 1.24 1.51
C LEU A 147 -20.08 2.13 1.75
N ILE A 148 -20.92 1.79 2.73
CA ILE A 148 -22.15 2.53 3.05
C ILE A 148 -21.84 3.97 3.49
N PRO A 149 -20.99 4.22 4.51
CA PRO A 149 -20.60 5.58 4.86
C PRO A 149 -19.97 6.34 3.70
N MET A 150 -19.08 5.72 2.92
CA MET A 150 -18.41 6.38 1.81
C MET A 150 -19.39 6.74 0.70
N TYR A 151 -20.35 5.86 0.37
CA TYR A 151 -21.43 6.15 -0.58
C TYR A 151 -22.20 7.41 -0.20
N PHE A 152 -22.59 7.52 1.08
CA PHE A 152 -23.32 8.70 1.57
C PHE A 152 -22.43 9.95 1.63
N LEU A 153 -21.16 9.82 2.03
CA LEU A 153 -20.22 10.94 2.03
C LEU A 153 -20.03 11.52 0.63
N ILE A 154 -19.90 10.69 -0.39
CA ILE A 154 -19.81 11.15 -1.79
C ILE A 154 -21.18 11.66 -2.28
N GLY A 155 -22.25 10.89 -2.06
CA GLY A 155 -23.56 11.15 -2.65
C GLY A 155 -24.31 12.35 -2.08
N ILE A 156 -24.07 12.73 -0.81
CA ILE A 156 -24.75 13.85 -0.14
C ILE A 156 -23.89 15.12 -0.18
N TRP A 157 -22.61 15.04 0.19
CA TRP A 157 -21.70 16.20 0.29
C TRP A 157 -20.74 16.35 -0.88
N GLY A 158 -20.91 15.55 -1.92
CA GLY A 158 -20.17 15.66 -3.17
C GLY A 158 -20.62 16.82 -4.02
N HIS A 159 -19.89 17.02 -5.14
CA HIS A 159 -20.13 18.12 -6.09
C HIS A 159 -21.23 17.78 -7.12
N GLU A 160 -21.12 18.27 -8.34
CA GLU A 160 -22.18 18.23 -9.36
C GLU A 160 -22.60 16.82 -9.76
N ARG A 161 -21.63 15.91 -10.02
CA ARG A 161 -21.88 14.54 -10.49
C ARG A 161 -21.83 13.50 -9.39
N ARG A 162 -22.06 13.92 -8.13
CA ARG A 162 -21.90 13.11 -6.91
C ARG A 162 -22.66 11.77 -6.93
N VAL A 163 -23.88 11.76 -7.43
CA VAL A 163 -24.71 10.53 -7.49
C VAL A 163 -24.09 9.51 -8.45
N TYR A 164 -23.70 9.97 -9.65
CA TYR A 164 -23.01 9.11 -10.61
C TYR A 164 -21.71 8.53 -10.04
N ALA A 165 -20.89 9.37 -9.42
CA ALA A 165 -19.62 8.95 -8.83
C ALA A 165 -19.81 7.95 -7.68
N ALA A 166 -20.80 8.18 -6.80
CA ALA A 166 -21.12 7.30 -5.69
C ALA A 166 -21.62 5.93 -6.18
N ILE A 167 -22.52 5.90 -7.17
CA ILE A 167 -23.03 4.66 -7.75
C ILE A 167 -21.90 3.90 -8.47
N LYS A 168 -21.09 4.60 -9.29
CA LYS A 168 -19.95 3.98 -9.98
C LYS A 168 -18.98 3.35 -9.01
N PHE A 169 -18.63 4.05 -7.93
CA PHE A 169 -17.76 3.53 -6.87
C PHE A 169 -18.32 2.25 -6.26
N VAL A 170 -19.59 2.24 -5.84
CA VAL A 170 -20.22 1.07 -5.22
C VAL A 170 -20.31 -0.09 -6.20
N LEU A 171 -20.79 0.14 -7.43
CA LEU A 171 -20.93 -0.96 -8.41
C LEU A 171 -19.59 -1.62 -8.74
N PHE A 172 -18.52 -0.83 -8.96
CA PHE A 172 -17.18 -1.40 -9.20
C PHE A 172 -16.71 -2.26 -8.05
N THR A 173 -16.85 -1.74 -6.82
CA THR A 173 -16.37 -2.46 -5.63
C THR A 173 -17.22 -3.69 -5.32
N MET A 174 -18.54 -3.63 -5.43
CA MET A 174 -19.44 -4.76 -5.18
C MET A 174 -19.23 -5.94 -6.15
N VAL A 175 -18.95 -5.67 -7.44
CA VAL A 175 -18.62 -6.73 -8.40
C VAL A 175 -17.38 -7.51 -7.96
N GLY A 176 -16.34 -6.82 -7.54
CA GLY A 176 -15.14 -7.46 -6.99
C GLY A 176 -15.43 -8.25 -5.71
N SER A 177 -16.16 -7.63 -4.79
CA SER A 177 -16.52 -8.24 -3.51
C SER A 177 -17.36 -9.52 -3.65
N ALA A 178 -18.27 -9.56 -4.63
CA ALA A 178 -19.07 -10.76 -4.91
C ALA A 178 -18.18 -11.95 -5.33
N LEU A 179 -17.15 -11.70 -6.14
CA LEU A 179 -16.18 -12.73 -6.51
C LEU A 179 -15.39 -13.21 -5.30
N MET A 180 -14.92 -12.29 -4.45
CA MET A 180 -14.20 -12.63 -3.23
C MET A 180 -15.07 -13.43 -2.25
N LEU A 181 -16.37 -13.08 -2.09
CA LEU A 181 -17.29 -13.82 -1.25
C LEU A 181 -17.47 -15.26 -1.73
N ALA A 182 -17.63 -15.46 -3.04
CA ALA A 182 -17.69 -16.81 -3.62
C ALA A 182 -16.41 -17.61 -3.30
N GLY A 183 -15.25 -16.97 -3.40
CA GLY A 183 -13.97 -17.57 -3.01
C GLY A 183 -13.90 -17.91 -1.52
N ILE A 184 -14.40 -17.04 -0.62
CA ILE A 184 -14.46 -17.29 0.83
C ILE A 184 -15.33 -18.52 1.13
N ILE A 185 -16.50 -18.63 0.50
CA ILE A 185 -17.41 -19.77 0.66
C ILE A 185 -16.75 -21.07 0.16
N TYR A 186 -16.05 -21.01 -0.97
CA TYR A 186 -15.32 -22.18 -1.49
C TYR A 186 -14.21 -22.62 -0.53
N LEU A 187 -13.41 -21.67 -0.01
CA LEU A 187 -12.37 -21.96 0.99
C LEU A 187 -12.95 -22.63 2.24
N TYR A 188 -14.11 -22.17 2.71
CA TYR A 188 -14.80 -22.80 3.83
C TYR A 188 -15.20 -24.25 3.52
N ASN A 189 -15.77 -24.52 2.35
CA ASN A 189 -16.17 -25.88 1.96
C ASN A 189 -14.97 -26.86 1.92
N VAL A 190 -13.80 -26.36 1.54
CA VAL A 190 -12.56 -27.17 1.46
C VAL A 190 -11.88 -27.29 2.82
N THR A 191 -11.82 -26.21 3.59
CA THR A 191 -11.06 -26.18 4.85
C THR A 191 -11.92 -26.35 6.09
N GLY A 192 -13.25 -26.17 6.01
CA GLY A 192 -14.17 -26.22 7.16
C GLY A 192 -13.95 -25.10 8.17
N SER A 193 -13.32 -23.97 7.79
CA SER A 193 -13.06 -22.84 8.69
C SER A 193 -13.02 -21.52 7.92
N PHE A 194 -13.45 -20.43 8.57
CA PHE A 194 -13.23 -19.05 8.09
C PHE A 194 -12.05 -18.39 8.80
N ASP A 195 -11.53 -18.97 9.86
CA ASP A 195 -10.39 -18.45 10.64
C ASP A 195 -9.11 -18.53 9.80
N LEU A 196 -8.56 -17.38 9.40
CA LEU A 196 -7.42 -17.28 8.48
C LEU A 196 -6.21 -18.11 8.90
N PRO A 197 -5.75 -18.09 10.17
CA PRO A 197 -4.66 -18.95 10.61
C PRO A 197 -4.94 -20.45 10.39
N ARG A 198 -6.17 -20.90 10.68
CA ARG A 198 -6.59 -22.30 10.48
C ARG A 198 -6.73 -22.65 8.99
N VAL A 199 -7.27 -21.72 8.19
CA VAL A 199 -7.35 -21.91 6.74
C VAL A 199 -5.95 -22.10 6.15
N LEU A 200 -5.02 -21.22 6.52
CA LEU A 200 -3.63 -21.28 6.06
C LEU A 200 -2.91 -22.58 6.46
N ASP A 201 -3.15 -23.07 7.67
CA ASP A 201 -2.57 -24.34 8.16
C ASP A 201 -3.16 -25.53 7.39
N ARG A 202 -4.48 -25.58 7.24
CA ARG A 202 -5.16 -26.67 6.52
C ARG A 202 -4.79 -26.73 5.04
N LEU A 203 -4.66 -25.62 4.34
CA LEU A 203 -4.24 -25.59 2.93
C LEU A 203 -2.86 -26.24 2.74
N VAL A 204 -1.93 -26.05 3.67
CA VAL A 204 -0.60 -26.68 3.63
C VAL A 204 -0.68 -28.16 4.00
N THR A 205 -1.44 -28.51 5.05
CA THR A 205 -1.46 -29.88 5.63
C THR A 205 -2.19 -30.87 4.74
N ILE A 206 -3.32 -30.47 4.16
CA ILE A 206 -4.20 -31.40 3.41
C ILE A 206 -3.93 -31.34 1.90
N SER A 207 -3.09 -30.39 1.43
CA SER A 207 -2.92 -30.09 -0.02
C SER A 207 -4.26 -29.92 -0.73
N ALA A 208 -5.15 -29.16 -0.11
CA ALA A 208 -6.60 -29.19 -0.34
C ALA A 208 -7.04 -28.57 -1.66
N LEU A 209 -6.19 -27.82 -2.36
CA LEU A 209 -6.54 -27.15 -3.60
C LEU A 209 -5.88 -27.84 -4.79
N SER A 210 -6.69 -28.13 -5.83
CA SER A 210 -6.13 -28.43 -7.14
C SER A 210 -5.51 -27.16 -7.75
N PRO A 211 -4.48 -27.27 -8.62
CA PRO A 211 -3.88 -26.09 -9.26
C PRO A 211 -4.91 -25.21 -9.98
N GLN A 212 -5.92 -25.82 -10.59
CA GLN A 212 -6.98 -25.07 -11.26
C GLN A 212 -7.89 -24.33 -10.26
N ALA A 213 -8.24 -24.93 -9.13
CA ALA A 213 -9.03 -24.27 -8.08
C ALA A 213 -8.22 -23.10 -7.47
N GLU A 214 -6.92 -23.26 -7.23
CA GLU A 214 -6.05 -22.19 -6.72
C GLU A 214 -6.03 -21.00 -7.68
N ARG A 215 -5.90 -21.22 -8.99
CA ARG A 215 -5.92 -20.15 -10.01
C ARG A 215 -7.23 -19.36 -9.96
N TRP A 216 -8.39 -20.05 -9.95
CA TRP A 216 -9.68 -19.36 -9.93
C TRP A 216 -9.92 -18.60 -8.63
N LEU A 217 -9.54 -19.17 -7.49
CA LEU A 217 -9.62 -18.49 -6.19
C LEU A 217 -8.69 -17.29 -6.12
N PHE A 218 -7.45 -17.44 -6.58
CA PHE A 218 -6.53 -16.32 -6.71
C PHE A 218 -7.14 -15.19 -7.54
N LEU A 219 -7.67 -15.49 -8.73
CA LEU A 219 -8.29 -14.48 -9.59
C LEU A 219 -9.50 -13.82 -8.94
N ALA A 220 -10.35 -14.57 -8.22
CA ALA A 220 -11.50 -14.03 -7.50
C ALA A 220 -11.10 -13.01 -6.43
N PHE A 221 -10.09 -13.34 -5.61
CA PHE A 221 -9.56 -12.42 -4.61
C PHE A 221 -8.77 -11.27 -5.25
N PHE A 222 -7.90 -11.57 -6.21
CA PHE A 222 -7.06 -10.60 -6.88
C PHE A 222 -7.89 -9.53 -7.60
N ILE A 223 -8.94 -9.88 -8.34
CA ILE A 223 -9.80 -8.92 -9.03
C ILE A 223 -10.50 -7.99 -8.02
N ALA A 224 -11.01 -8.53 -6.90
CA ALA A 224 -11.60 -7.71 -5.85
C ALA A 224 -10.60 -6.66 -5.31
N PHE A 225 -9.37 -7.09 -5.05
CA PHE A 225 -8.32 -6.21 -4.55
C PHE A 225 -7.78 -5.28 -5.64
N ALA A 226 -7.63 -5.73 -6.89
CA ALA A 226 -7.19 -4.92 -8.02
C ALA A 226 -8.17 -3.78 -8.35
N ILE A 227 -9.48 -4.01 -8.22
CA ILE A 227 -10.51 -2.96 -8.32
C ILE A 227 -10.30 -1.92 -7.22
N LYS A 228 -10.03 -2.35 -5.99
CA LYS A 228 -9.90 -1.46 -4.83
C LYS A 228 -8.60 -0.66 -4.86
N VAL A 229 -7.50 -1.24 -5.38
CA VAL A 229 -6.14 -0.60 -5.43
C VAL A 229 -6.08 0.69 -6.21
N PRO A 230 -6.65 1.04 -7.23
CA PRO A 230 -7.21 0.71 -8.52
C PRO A 230 -6.12 0.35 -9.58
N LEU A 231 -5.89 -0.91 -9.77
CA LEU A 231 -4.92 -1.36 -10.76
C LEU A 231 -5.47 -1.17 -12.19
N PHE A 232 -4.61 -0.82 -13.14
CA PHE A 232 -5.01 -0.83 -14.55
C PHE A 232 -5.44 -2.26 -14.98
N PRO A 233 -6.60 -2.42 -15.67
CA PRO A 233 -7.52 -1.42 -16.21
C PRO A 233 -8.69 -1.03 -15.29
N PHE A 234 -8.75 -1.51 -14.04
CA PHE A 234 -9.89 -1.35 -13.13
C PHE A 234 -9.94 0.00 -12.38
N HIS A 235 -9.18 1.02 -12.84
CA HIS A 235 -8.95 2.28 -12.12
C HIS A 235 -9.99 3.38 -12.38
N THR A 236 -10.88 3.23 -13.37
CA THR A 236 -11.69 4.36 -13.90
C THR A 236 -12.72 4.93 -12.93
N TRP A 237 -13.07 4.22 -11.87
CA TRP A 237 -13.96 4.70 -10.81
C TRP A 237 -13.30 5.73 -9.88
N LEU A 238 -11.98 5.62 -9.71
CA LEU A 238 -11.24 6.38 -8.71
C LEU A 238 -11.22 7.90 -8.97
N PRO A 239 -10.88 8.39 -10.19
CA PRO A 239 -10.88 9.83 -10.46
C PRO A 239 -12.28 10.44 -10.28
N ASP A 240 -13.35 9.76 -10.71
CA ASP A 240 -14.71 10.24 -10.55
C ASP A 240 -15.10 10.33 -9.06
N ALA A 241 -14.80 9.27 -8.27
CA ALA A 241 -15.08 9.27 -6.84
C ALA A 241 -14.31 10.39 -6.10
N HIS A 242 -13.01 10.58 -6.39
CA HIS A 242 -12.20 11.61 -5.75
C HIS A 242 -12.65 13.02 -6.09
N VAL A 243 -12.90 13.28 -7.37
CA VAL A 243 -13.29 14.62 -7.85
C VAL A 243 -14.58 15.07 -7.17
N GLU A 244 -15.53 14.17 -7.04
CA GLU A 244 -16.83 14.47 -6.46
C GLU A 244 -16.85 14.45 -4.92
N ALA A 245 -16.05 13.59 -4.25
CA ALA A 245 -16.06 13.48 -2.80
C ALA A 245 -15.73 14.79 -2.07
N PRO A 246 -16.29 15.06 -0.88
CA PRO A 246 -15.81 16.15 -0.02
C PRO A 246 -14.34 15.90 0.39
N THR A 247 -13.63 16.95 0.82
CA THR A 247 -12.19 16.87 1.13
C THR A 247 -11.84 15.71 2.06
N ALA A 248 -12.53 15.56 3.20
CA ALA A 248 -12.30 14.43 4.11
C ALA A 248 -12.56 13.07 3.47
N GLY A 249 -13.60 12.97 2.62
CA GLY A 249 -13.87 11.75 1.84
C GLY A 249 -12.70 11.40 0.93
N SER A 250 -12.13 12.38 0.21
CA SER A 250 -10.96 12.18 -0.65
C SER A 250 -9.71 11.80 0.17
N VAL A 251 -9.50 12.41 1.34
CA VAL A 251 -8.37 12.10 2.23
C VAL A 251 -8.43 10.65 2.70
N LEU A 252 -9.57 10.18 3.21
CA LEU A 252 -9.72 8.81 3.70
C LEU A 252 -9.76 7.79 2.55
N LEU A 253 -10.36 8.14 1.42
CA LEU A 253 -10.37 7.27 0.23
C LEU A 253 -8.93 7.04 -0.26
N ALA A 254 -8.16 8.09 -0.52
CA ALA A 254 -6.77 7.99 -0.97
C ALA A 254 -5.84 7.48 0.13
N GLY A 255 -6.00 7.96 1.36
CA GLY A 255 -5.13 7.63 2.48
C GLY A 255 -5.23 6.18 2.93
N VAL A 256 -6.46 5.65 3.03
CA VAL A 256 -6.75 4.38 3.69
C VAL A 256 -7.45 3.37 2.79
N LEU A 257 -8.56 3.72 2.14
CA LEU A 257 -9.41 2.76 1.43
C LEU A 257 -8.68 2.03 0.30
N LEU A 258 -7.81 2.73 -0.44
CA LEU A 258 -7.02 2.12 -1.51
C LEU A 258 -6.04 1.07 -0.96
N LYS A 259 -5.51 1.29 0.28
CA LYS A 259 -4.58 0.37 0.93
C LYS A 259 -5.22 -0.93 1.40
N MET A 260 -6.53 -0.96 1.53
CA MET A 260 -7.24 -2.22 1.78
C MET A 260 -7.04 -3.22 0.64
N GLY A 261 -7.00 -2.74 -0.63
CA GLY A 261 -6.73 -3.61 -1.77
C GLY A 261 -5.30 -4.16 -1.76
N THR A 262 -4.29 -3.31 -1.56
CA THR A 262 -2.89 -3.75 -1.43
C THR A 262 -2.67 -4.62 -0.19
N TYR A 263 -3.31 -4.29 0.93
CA TYR A 263 -3.34 -5.15 2.12
C TYR A 263 -3.94 -6.53 1.82
N GLY A 264 -5.06 -6.57 1.09
CA GLY A 264 -5.71 -7.82 0.70
C GLY A 264 -4.81 -8.71 -0.17
N MET A 265 -4.06 -8.12 -1.10
CA MET A 265 -3.07 -8.87 -1.90
C MET A 265 -1.99 -9.49 -1.00
N LEU A 266 -1.42 -8.72 -0.07
CA LEU A 266 -0.39 -9.20 0.87
C LEU A 266 -0.92 -10.21 1.89
N ARG A 267 -2.14 -10.00 2.41
CA ARG A 267 -2.73 -10.78 3.49
C ARG A 267 -3.37 -12.07 3.02
N PHE A 268 -3.97 -12.07 1.83
CA PHE A 268 -4.76 -13.19 1.32
C PHE A 268 -4.18 -13.79 0.03
N CYS A 269 -3.93 -12.99 -1.03
CA CYS A 269 -3.49 -13.56 -2.30
C CYS A 269 -2.16 -14.31 -2.17
N LEU A 270 -1.13 -13.66 -1.63
CA LEU A 270 0.20 -14.26 -1.56
C LEU A 270 0.27 -15.48 -0.64
N PRO A 271 -0.30 -15.47 0.59
CA PRO A 271 -0.16 -16.61 1.48
C PRO A 271 -1.19 -17.74 1.28
N LEU A 272 -2.38 -17.47 0.71
CA LEU A 272 -3.39 -18.49 0.44
C LEU A 272 -3.16 -19.21 -0.91
N PHE A 273 -2.61 -18.48 -1.91
CA PHE A 273 -2.49 -18.95 -3.28
C PHE A 273 -1.07 -18.70 -3.81
N PRO A 274 -0.03 -19.34 -3.23
CA PRO A 274 1.37 -19.04 -3.55
C PRO A 274 1.76 -19.42 -4.98
N ASP A 275 1.25 -20.54 -5.52
CA ASP A 275 1.58 -21.00 -6.88
C ASP A 275 0.89 -20.15 -7.93
N ALA A 276 -0.40 -19.88 -7.76
CA ALA A 276 -1.12 -18.96 -8.64
C ALA A 276 -0.53 -17.54 -8.59
N SER A 277 -0.10 -17.07 -7.41
CA SER A 277 0.57 -15.77 -7.26
C SER A 277 1.84 -15.69 -8.11
N ARG A 278 2.65 -16.77 -8.15
CA ARG A 278 3.86 -16.85 -8.98
C ARG A 278 3.56 -16.95 -10.46
N GLU A 279 2.57 -17.74 -10.82
CA GLU A 279 2.16 -17.94 -12.21
C GLU A 279 1.66 -16.63 -12.84
N PHE A 280 0.84 -15.86 -12.11
CA PHE A 280 0.30 -14.59 -12.61
C PHE A 280 1.22 -13.38 -12.38
N ALA A 281 2.31 -13.51 -11.60
CA ALA A 281 3.20 -12.39 -11.27
C ALA A 281 3.75 -11.65 -12.52
N PRO A 282 4.20 -12.29 -13.61
CA PRO A 282 4.68 -11.56 -14.77
C PRO A 282 3.62 -10.64 -15.38
N VAL A 283 2.39 -11.13 -15.50
CA VAL A 283 1.26 -10.34 -16.03
C VAL A 283 0.91 -9.20 -15.09
N ILE A 284 0.89 -9.46 -13.77
CA ILE A 284 0.58 -8.45 -12.76
C ILE A 284 1.66 -7.37 -12.72
N CYS A 285 2.95 -7.72 -12.83
CA CYS A 285 4.03 -6.75 -12.91
C CYS A 285 3.91 -5.86 -14.15
N VAL A 286 3.53 -6.42 -15.30
CA VAL A 286 3.28 -5.63 -16.53
C VAL A 286 2.08 -4.70 -16.33
N LEU A 287 0.96 -5.17 -15.76
CA LEU A 287 -0.20 -4.32 -15.47
C LEU A 287 0.15 -3.21 -14.48
N ALA A 288 0.98 -3.49 -13.48
CA ALA A 288 1.48 -2.51 -12.52
C ALA A 288 2.32 -1.42 -13.22
N ILE A 289 3.26 -1.82 -14.10
CA ILE A 289 4.09 -0.90 -14.90
C ILE A 289 3.22 -0.06 -15.82
N VAL A 290 2.25 -0.67 -16.51
CA VAL A 290 1.27 0.08 -17.32
C VAL A 290 0.53 1.09 -16.44
N GLY A 291 0.10 0.71 -15.24
CA GLY A 291 -0.53 1.60 -14.27
C GLY A 291 0.37 2.78 -13.88
N ILE A 292 1.66 2.54 -13.64
CA ILE A 292 2.66 3.57 -13.32
C ILE A 292 2.77 4.59 -14.46
N ILE A 293 3.06 4.13 -15.67
CA ILE A 293 3.31 5.00 -16.82
C ILE A 293 2.03 5.69 -17.30
N TYR A 294 0.96 4.90 -17.51
CA TYR A 294 -0.33 5.41 -17.95
C TYR A 294 -0.92 6.40 -16.94
N GLY A 295 -0.91 6.06 -15.64
CA GLY A 295 -1.42 6.93 -14.58
C GLY A 295 -0.69 8.27 -14.55
N ALA A 296 0.64 8.28 -14.70
CA ALA A 296 1.46 9.48 -14.74
C ALA A 296 1.19 10.34 -15.99
N LEU A 297 1.10 9.72 -17.17
CA LEU A 297 0.80 10.44 -18.43
C LEU A 297 -0.60 11.06 -18.41
N VAL A 298 -1.59 10.34 -17.90
CA VAL A 298 -2.95 10.87 -17.77
C VAL A 298 -3.02 11.96 -16.71
N ALA A 299 -2.31 11.85 -15.58
CA ALA A 299 -2.21 12.90 -14.58
C ALA A 299 -1.64 14.20 -15.17
N MET A 300 -0.62 14.11 -16.03
CA MET A 300 0.05 15.26 -16.67
C MET A 300 -0.91 16.16 -17.47
N VAL A 301 -1.88 15.56 -18.16
CA VAL A 301 -2.81 16.30 -19.03
C VAL A 301 -4.10 16.72 -18.34
N GLN A 302 -4.26 16.49 -17.03
CA GLN A 302 -5.49 16.88 -16.34
C GLN A 302 -5.58 18.39 -16.14
N PRO A 303 -6.71 19.01 -16.51
CA PRO A 303 -6.97 20.43 -16.23
C PRO A 303 -7.41 20.69 -14.79
N ASP A 304 -7.95 19.70 -14.09
CA ASP A 304 -8.44 19.75 -12.71
C ASP A 304 -7.36 19.23 -11.75
N LEU A 305 -6.94 20.07 -10.79
CA LEU A 305 -5.88 19.75 -9.83
C LEU A 305 -6.24 18.53 -8.95
N LYS A 306 -7.50 18.38 -8.56
CA LYS A 306 -7.96 17.24 -7.76
C LYS A 306 -7.93 15.95 -8.56
N LYS A 307 -8.26 16.03 -9.86
CA LYS A 307 -8.21 14.90 -10.78
C LYS A 307 -6.78 14.46 -11.08
N LEU A 308 -5.85 15.43 -11.20
CA LEU A 308 -4.42 15.17 -11.33
C LEU A 308 -3.91 14.34 -10.14
N VAL A 309 -4.21 14.77 -8.90
CA VAL A 309 -3.83 14.04 -7.68
C VAL A 309 -4.50 12.66 -7.62
N ALA A 310 -5.72 12.49 -8.12
CA ALA A 310 -6.37 11.18 -8.18
C ALA A 310 -5.64 10.21 -9.13
N TYR A 311 -5.24 10.67 -10.32
CA TYR A 311 -4.47 9.83 -11.27
C TYR A 311 -3.04 9.56 -10.80
N SER A 312 -2.42 10.47 -10.03
CA SER A 312 -1.13 10.20 -9.40
C SER A 312 -1.20 9.00 -8.46
N SER A 313 -2.34 8.79 -7.77
CA SER A 313 -2.54 7.62 -6.92
C SER A 313 -2.56 6.31 -7.71
N VAL A 314 -3.06 6.29 -8.94
CA VAL A 314 -3.01 5.12 -9.83
C VAL A 314 -1.55 4.74 -10.11
N ALA A 315 -0.69 5.74 -10.40
CA ALA A 315 0.73 5.51 -10.65
C ALA A 315 1.45 5.01 -9.39
N HIS A 316 1.32 5.70 -8.26
CA HIS A 316 2.03 5.33 -7.01
C HIS A 316 1.59 3.97 -6.44
N LEU A 317 0.32 3.58 -6.58
CA LEU A 317 -0.14 2.26 -6.16
C LEU A 317 0.28 1.17 -7.15
N GLY A 318 0.54 1.50 -8.41
CA GLY A 318 1.22 0.62 -9.35
C GLY A 318 2.61 0.20 -8.83
N PHE A 319 3.38 1.13 -8.23
CA PHE A 319 4.64 0.78 -7.53
C PHE A 319 4.42 -0.23 -6.40
N CYS A 320 3.38 -0.04 -5.56
CA CYS A 320 3.09 -0.99 -4.49
C CYS A 320 2.83 -2.40 -5.04
N VAL A 321 2.00 -2.53 -6.09
CA VAL A 321 1.70 -3.83 -6.71
C VAL A 321 2.95 -4.44 -7.35
N LEU A 322 3.75 -3.65 -8.06
CA LEU A 322 5.02 -4.13 -8.62
C LEU A 322 5.93 -4.68 -7.51
N GLY A 323 6.13 -3.92 -6.42
CA GLY A 323 6.98 -4.31 -5.29
C GLY A 323 6.55 -5.61 -4.61
N MET A 324 5.24 -5.90 -4.57
CA MET A 324 4.71 -7.16 -4.02
C MET A 324 4.98 -8.37 -4.92
N PHE A 325 4.83 -8.22 -6.25
CA PHE A 325 4.85 -9.34 -7.19
C PHE A 325 6.20 -9.59 -7.86
N VAL A 326 7.22 -8.78 -7.58
CA VAL A 326 8.61 -9.12 -7.95
C VAL A 326 9.23 -10.15 -7.00
N PHE A 327 8.60 -10.46 -5.87
CA PHE A 327 9.03 -11.44 -4.87
C PHE A 327 10.48 -11.25 -4.42
N ARG A 328 10.82 -10.02 -4.05
CA ARG A 328 12.09 -9.64 -3.42
C ARG A 328 11.79 -8.97 -2.08
N PRO A 329 12.50 -9.32 -1.00
CA PRO A 329 12.25 -8.75 0.32
C PRO A 329 12.30 -7.23 0.32
N GLU A 330 13.31 -6.65 -0.31
CA GLU A 330 13.51 -5.21 -0.39
C GLU A 330 12.33 -4.50 -1.07
N ALA A 331 11.83 -5.08 -2.19
CA ALA A 331 10.70 -4.52 -2.91
C ALA A 331 9.39 -4.66 -2.12
N MET A 332 9.21 -5.76 -1.40
CA MET A 332 8.02 -5.99 -0.57
C MET A 332 7.99 -5.05 0.63
N GLU A 333 9.13 -4.83 1.31
CA GLU A 333 9.26 -3.81 2.34
C GLU A 333 8.98 -2.41 1.79
N GLY A 334 9.55 -2.10 0.62
CA GLY A 334 9.28 -0.85 -0.10
C GLY A 334 7.80 -0.68 -0.43
N ALA A 335 7.10 -1.74 -0.87
CA ALA A 335 5.68 -1.70 -1.16
C ALA A 335 4.83 -1.40 0.08
N ILE A 336 5.09 -2.07 1.20
CA ILE A 336 4.39 -1.83 2.47
C ILE A 336 4.68 -0.42 2.97
N TYR A 337 5.94 0.02 2.90
CA TYR A 337 6.32 1.37 3.27
C TYR A 337 5.62 2.42 2.40
N GLN A 338 5.56 2.20 1.08
CA GLN A 338 4.89 3.10 0.14
C GLN A 338 3.39 3.19 0.37
N MET A 339 2.73 2.12 0.80
CA MET A 339 1.32 2.18 1.21
C MET A 339 1.09 3.24 2.29
N PHE A 340 1.93 3.24 3.32
CA PHE A 340 1.83 4.21 4.42
C PHE A 340 2.26 5.62 3.97
N SER A 341 3.40 5.72 3.28
CA SER A 341 3.96 6.97 2.74
C SER A 341 2.97 7.69 1.83
N HIS A 342 2.43 6.99 0.82
CA HIS A 342 1.42 7.53 -0.08
C HIS A 342 0.15 7.96 0.68
N GLY A 343 -0.26 7.24 1.75
CA GLY A 343 -1.39 7.62 2.58
C GLY A 343 -1.23 8.99 3.22
N VAL A 344 -0.04 9.28 3.72
CA VAL A 344 0.30 10.57 4.35
C VAL A 344 0.43 11.66 3.28
N SER A 345 1.31 11.48 2.28
CA SER A 345 1.61 12.52 1.29
C SER A 345 0.39 12.87 0.41
N THR A 346 -0.34 11.87 -0.11
CA THR A 346 -1.53 12.12 -0.93
C THR A 346 -2.70 12.63 -0.09
N GLY A 347 -2.83 12.17 1.17
CA GLY A 347 -3.77 12.75 2.12
C GLY A 347 -3.54 14.26 2.30
N ALA A 348 -2.28 14.67 2.48
CA ALA A 348 -1.90 16.08 2.57
C ALA A 348 -2.19 16.85 1.27
N LEU A 349 -1.92 16.27 0.09
CA LEU A 349 -2.26 16.90 -1.20
C LEU A 349 -3.78 17.13 -1.32
N PHE A 350 -4.62 16.16 -0.97
CA PHE A 350 -6.06 16.34 -1.00
C PHE A 350 -6.55 17.39 0.01
N MET A 351 -5.93 17.48 1.19
CA MET A 351 -6.23 18.56 2.15
C MET A 351 -5.88 19.93 1.57
N LEU A 352 -4.70 20.07 0.97
CA LEU A 352 -4.27 21.29 0.30
C LEU A 352 -5.22 21.67 -0.85
N VAL A 353 -5.51 20.76 -1.78
CA VAL A 353 -6.44 21.03 -2.88
C VAL A 353 -7.83 21.40 -2.35
N GLY A 354 -8.28 20.77 -1.26
CA GLY A 354 -9.54 21.13 -0.61
C GLY A 354 -9.54 22.53 -0.02
N MET A 355 -8.48 22.92 0.67
CA MET A 355 -8.32 24.28 1.24
C MET A 355 -8.30 25.35 0.14
N LEU A 356 -7.67 25.07 -1.01
CA LEU A 356 -7.69 25.97 -2.15
C LEU A 356 -9.10 26.08 -2.76
N TYR A 357 -9.79 24.94 -2.89
CA TYR A 357 -11.17 24.91 -3.37
C TYR A 357 -12.13 25.69 -2.45
N GLU A 358 -11.99 25.61 -1.13
CA GLU A 358 -12.81 26.39 -0.19
C GLU A 358 -12.67 27.91 -0.39
N ARG A 359 -11.49 28.37 -0.86
CA ARG A 359 -11.23 29.79 -1.15
C ARG A 359 -11.76 30.26 -2.50
N ARG A 360 -11.67 29.39 -3.52
CA ARG A 360 -11.89 29.79 -4.92
C ARG A 360 -13.11 29.15 -5.58
N HIS A 361 -13.65 28.07 -5.01
CA HIS A 361 -14.73 27.26 -5.56
C HIS A 361 -14.46 26.76 -7.00
N THR A 362 -13.17 26.67 -7.38
CA THR A 362 -12.70 26.07 -8.63
C THR A 362 -11.46 25.21 -8.37
N ARG A 363 -11.22 24.22 -9.24
CA ARG A 363 -10.07 23.33 -9.21
C ARG A 363 -9.30 23.37 -10.53
N LEU A 364 -9.76 24.16 -11.49
CA LEU A 364 -9.12 24.28 -12.81
C LEU A 364 -7.78 25.00 -12.65
N ILE A 365 -6.71 24.34 -13.12
CA ILE A 365 -5.35 24.84 -13.02
C ILE A 365 -5.20 26.18 -13.77
N SER A 366 -5.93 26.36 -14.88
CA SER A 366 -5.96 27.59 -15.68
C SER A 366 -6.52 28.83 -14.94
N GLU A 367 -7.30 28.63 -13.87
CA GLU A 367 -7.84 29.71 -13.05
C GLU A 367 -6.84 30.25 -12.02
N PHE A 368 -5.68 29.60 -11.89
CA PHE A 368 -4.64 29.96 -10.95
C PHE A 368 -3.41 30.51 -11.68
N GLY A 369 -2.53 31.17 -10.94
CA GLY A 369 -1.25 31.72 -11.35
C GLY A 369 -0.76 32.68 -10.29
N GLY A 370 0.55 32.71 -10.01
CA GLY A 370 1.18 33.64 -9.08
C GLY A 370 0.76 33.50 -7.62
N LEU A 371 0.13 32.39 -7.21
CA LEU A 371 -0.39 32.24 -5.84
C LEU A 371 0.70 32.29 -4.75
N ALA A 372 1.98 32.06 -5.07
CA ALA A 372 3.06 32.14 -4.10
C ALA A 372 3.22 33.57 -3.51
N THR A 373 2.81 34.60 -4.23
CA THR A 373 2.87 36.00 -3.75
C THR A 373 1.76 36.33 -2.76
N THR A 374 0.55 35.77 -2.96
CA THR A 374 -0.61 36.01 -2.08
C THR A 374 -0.72 35.01 -0.95
N LEU A 375 -0.30 33.76 -1.15
CA LEU A 375 -0.40 32.64 -0.23
C LEU A 375 0.98 32.02 0.05
N PRO A 376 1.96 32.74 0.60
CA PRO A 376 3.33 32.24 0.74
C PRO A 376 3.44 31.03 1.67
N VAL A 377 2.74 31.01 2.80
CA VAL A 377 2.78 29.88 3.74
C VAL A 377 2.11 28.64 3.16
N TYR A 378 0.95 28.82 2.52
CA TYR A 378 0.24 27.74 1.83
C TYR A 378 1.12 27.15 0.70
N SER A 379 1.76 28.00 -0.10
CA SER A 379 2.63 27.61 -1.19
C SER A 379 3.84 26.78 -0.68
N ALA A 380 4.46 27.19 0.43
CA ALA A 380 5.56 26.44 1.03
C ALA A 380 5.12 25.03 1.49
N PHE A 381 3.99 24.90 2.15
CA PHE A 381 3.45 23.60 2.52
C PHE A 381 3.13 22.74 1.29
N PHE A 382 2.52 23.33 0.26
CA PHE A 382 2.20 22.62 -0.97
C PHE A 382 3.47 22.11 -1.66
N LEU A 383 4.55 22.93 -1.70
CA LEU A 383 5.83 22.54 -2.28
C LEU A 383 6.43 21.33 -1.56
N ILE A 384 6.51 21.37 -0.22
CA ILE A 384 7.08 20.25 0.56
C ILE A 384 6.30 18.96 0.32
N VAL A 385 4.98 19.01 0.32
CA VAL A 385 4.13 17.83 0.08
C VAL A 385 4.25 17.34 -1.38
N THR A 386 4.39 18.25 -2.33
CA THR A 386 4.67 17.93 -3.74
C THR A 386 6.00 17.20 -3.87
N LEU A 387 7.07 17.72 -3.28
CA LEU A 387 8.40 17.10 -3.29
C LEU A 387 8.40 15.72 -2.60
N ALA A 388 7.61 15.55 -1.55
CA ALA A 388 7.40 14.26 -0.90
C ALA A 388 6.74 13.24 -1.84
N SER A 389 5.75 13.69 -2.64
CA SER A 389 5.05 12.85 -3.61
C SER A 389 5.88 12.58 -4.88
N VAL A 390 6.83 13.44 -5.21
CA VAL A 390 7.83 13.23 -6.29
C VAL A 390 8.86 12.16 -5.89
N GLY A 391 9.05 11.92 -4.58
CA GLY A 391 10.07 11.01 -4.10
C GLY A 391 11.43 11.69 -3.90
N LEU A 392 11.47 12.95 -3.40
CA LEU A 392 12.72 13.61 -3.06
C LEU A 392 13.38 12.91 -1.85
N PRO A 393 14.70 12.61 -1.89
CA PRO A 393 15.44 12.12 -0.72
C PRO A 393 15.20 12.97 0.54
N LEU A 394 15.18 12.34 1.71
CA LEU A 394 14.82 12.90 3.02
C LEU A 394 13.30 13.07 3.24
N LEU A 395 12.46 12.80 2.24
CA LEU A 395 11.02 12.77 2.38
C LEU A 395 10.49 11.33 2.20
N ASN A 396 9.31 11.09 2.72
CA ASN A 396 8.75 9.74 2.87
C ASN A 396 8.56 8.97 1.55
N GLY A 397 8.22 9.64 0.45
CA GLY A 397 7.98 9.00 -0.85
C GLY A 397 9.21 8.30 -1.43
N PHE A 398 10.40 8.87 -1.21
CA PHE A 398 11.66 8.31 -1.72
C PHE A 398 11.93 6.90 -1.21
N VAL A 399 11.74 6.65 0.08
CA VAL A 399 12.14 5.38 0.73
C VAL A 399 11.41 4.19 0.12
N GLY A 400 10.08 4.30 -0.02
CA GLY A 400 9.27 3.21 -0.55
C GLY A 400 9.56 2.93 -2.03
N GLU A 401 9.56 3.96 -2.87
CA GLU A 401 9.78 3.82 -4.31
C GLU A 401 11.20 3.36 -4.64
N PHE A 402 12.20 3.88 -3.92
CA PHE A 402 13.59 3.46 -4.08
C PHE A 402 13.79 1.97 -3.79
N LEU A 403 13.25 1.47 -2.67
CA LEU A 403 13.32 0.05 -2.32
C LEU A 403 12.61 -0.83 -3.35
N ILE A 404 11.46 -0.39 -3.89
CA ILE A 404 10.75 -1.10 -4.95
C ILE A 404 11.59 -1.17 -6.22
N ILE A 405 12.24 -0.06 -6.63
CA ILE A 405 13.10 -0.03 -7.82
C ILE A 405 14.29 -0.96 -7.65
N VAL A 406 14.98 -0.89 -6.49
CA VAL A 406 16.14 -1.75 -6.20
C VAL A 406 15.76 -3.24 -6.23
N GLY A 407 14.69 -3.64 -5.53
CA GLY A 407 14.24 -5.02 -5.54
C GLY A 407 13.74 -5.48 -6.92
N SER A 408 13.10 -4.58 -7.69
CA SER A 408 12.69 -4.86 -9.06
C SER A 408 13.88 -5.09 -9.98
N TYR A 409 14.98 -4.35 -9.79
CA TYR A 409 16.21 -4.54 -10.56
C TYR A 409 16.80 -5.94 -10.36
N TYR A 410 16.84 -6.44 -9.14
CA TYR A 410 17.32 -7.79 -8.83
C TYR A 410 16.44 -8.91 -9.44
N ARG A 411 15.18 -8.61 -9.75
CA ARG A 411 14.29 -9.55 -10.45
C ARG A 411 14.41 -9.45 -11.96
N HIS A 412 14.32 -8.24 -12.51
CA HIS A 412 14.39 -7.95 -13.93
C HIS A 412 14.69 -6.46 -14.17
N ALA A 413 15.81 -6.15 -14.81
CA ALA A 413 16.26 -4.77 -15.02
C ALA A 413 15.22 -3.87 -15.74
N ALA A 414 14.44 -4.44 -16.70
CA ALA A 414 13.39 -3.68 -17.37
C ALA A 414 12.29 -3.20 -16.43
N TYR A 415 11.90 -3.98 -15.41
CA TYR A 415 10.91 -3.54 -14.43
C TYR A 415 11.39 -2.31 -13.67
N ALA A 416 12.67 -2.32 -13.24
CA ALA A 416 13.28 -1.18 -12.57
C ALA A 416 13.39 0.04 -13.49
N ALA A 417 13.73 -0.14 -14.77
CA ALA A 417 13.84 0.95 -15.74
C ALA A 417 12.49 1.64 -15.96
N PHE A 418 11.40 0.89 -16.16
CA PHE A 418 10.06 1.46 -16.29
C PHE A 418 9.56 2.11 -14.98
N ALA A 419 9.85 1.50 -13.81
CA ALA A 419 9.53 2.10 -12.53
C ALA A 419 10.29 3.43 -12.34
N ALA A 420 11.59 3.48 -12.63
CA ALA A 420 12.39 4.72 -12.58
C ALA A 420 11.84 5.80 -13.54
N ALA A 421 11.44 5.42 -14.76
CA ALA A 421 10.76 6.34 -15.68
C ALA A 421 9.47 6.90 -15.07
N GLY A 422 8.72 6.09 -14.30
CA GLY A 422 7.53 6.53 -13.56
C GLY A 422 7.84 7.64 -12.54
N VAL A 423 8.95 7.55 -11.81
CA VAL A 423 9.40 8.60 -10.87
C VAL A 423 9.70 9.91 -11.61
N VAL A 424 10.39 9.82 -12.76
CA VAL A 424 10.67 11.01 -13.60
C VAL A 424 9.36 11.65 -14.07
N LEU A 425 8.40 10.84 -14.54
CA LEU A 425 7.10 11.35 -14.96
C LEU A 425 6.33 11.98 -13.79
N ALA A 426 6.42 11.40 -12.57
CA ALA A 426 5.82 11.98 -11.36
C ALA A 426 6.39 13.36 -11.05
N ALA A 427 7.71 13.52 -11.16
CA ALA A 427 8.36 14.83 -11.03
C ALA A 427 7.83 15.82 -12.08
N VAL A 428 7.73 15.41 -13.34
CA VAL A 428 7.25 16.28 -14.42
C VAL A 428 5.84 16.79 -14.12
N TYR A 429 4.84 15.91 -13.90
CA TYR A 429 3.46 16.38 -13.77
C TYR A 429 3.19 17.14 -12.47
N LEU A 430 3.83 16.77 -11.35
CA LEU A 430 3.62 17.44 -10.06
C LEU A 430 4.30 18.81 -10.02
N LEU A 431 5.57 18.91 -10.45
CA LEU A 431 6.28 20.18 -10.46
C LEU A 431 5.71 21.14 -11.51
N TRP A 432 5.27 20.63 -12.66
CA TRP A 432 4.60 21.45 -13.66
C TRP A 432 3.23 21.95 -13.17
N ALA A 433 2.47 21.12 -12.44
CA ALA A 433 1.24 21.58 -11.79
C ALA A 433 1.53 22.66 -10.75
N TYR A 434 2.56 22.46 -9.91
CA TYR A 434 3.00 23.44 -8.92
C TYR A 434 3.39 24.75 -9.60
N GLN A 435 4.22 24.71 -10.65
CA GLN A 435 4.66 25.88 -11.40
C GLN A 435 3.47 26.68 -11.94
N ARG A 436 2.49 26.02 -12.57
CA ARG A 436 1.32 26.68 -13.15
C ARG A 436 0.40 27.34 -12.12
N VAL A 437 0.32 26.78 -10.93
CA VAL A 437 -0.56 27.29 -9.86
C VAL A 437 0.11 28.40 -9.05
N PHE A 438 1.40 28.25 -8.73
CA PHE A 438 2.06 29.11 -7.73
C PHE A 438 2.98 30.17 -8.32
N TYR A 439 3.56 29.92 -9.50
CA TYR A 439 4.48 30.87 -10.12
C TYR A 439 3.83 31.65 -11.28
N GLY A 440 4.57 32.65 -11.78
CA GLY A 440 4.09 33.54 -12.83
C GLY A 440 3.27 34.73 -12.30
N GLU A 441 2.60 35.41 -13.19
CA GLU A 441 1.74 36.55 -12.87
C GLU A 441 0.36 36.11 -12.39
N ILE A 442 -0.28 36.93 -11.55
CA ILE A 442 -1.66 36.70 -11.13
C ILE A 442 -2.59 37.05 -12.29
N THR A 443 -3.01 36.08 -13.06
CA THR A 443 -3.88 36.24 -14.23
C THR A 443 -5.34 36.51 -13.89
N ASN A 444 -5.80 36.04 -12.73
CA ASN A 444 -7.19 36.19 -12.26
C ASN A 444 -7.23 37.09 -11.02
N GLU A 445 -7.91 38.23 -11.12
CA GLU A 445 -8.05 39.22 -10.03
C GLU A 445 -8.58 38.62 -8.72
N LYS A 446 -9.44 37.60 -8.81
CA LYS A 446 -9.96 36.87 -7.62
C LYS A 446 -8.87 36.21 -6.81
N ASN A 447 -7.67 36.05 -7.34
CA ASN A 447 -6.54 35.45 -6.63
C ASN A 447 -5.72 36.46 -5.79
N ARG A 448 -5.87 37.77 -6.03
CA ARG A 448 -5.10 38.83 -5.35
C ARG A 448 -5.44 39.00 -3.87
N THR A 449 -6.69 38.74 -3.50
CA THR A 449 -7.24 39.02 -2.16
C THR A 449 -7.46 37.76 -1.33
N LEU A 450 -6.92 36.62 -1.75
CA LEU A 450 -7.12 35.36 -1.01
C LEU A 450 -6.40 35.39 0.34
N PRO A 451 -7.06 35.00 1.44
CA PRO A 451 -6.41 34.86 2.74
C PRO A 451 -5.48 33.64 2.76
N ASP A 452 -4.28 33.79 3.31
CA ASP A 452 -3.36 32.68 3.53
C ASP A 452 -3.90 31.72 4.63
N CYS A 453 -3.17 30.67 4.98
CA CYS A 453 -3.55 29.64 5.95
C CYS A 453 -3.95 30.25 7.31
N ASP A 454 -5.10 29.84 7.80
CA ASP A 454 -5.50 30.09 9.20
C ASP A 454 -4.71 29.19 10.17
N PHE A 455 -4.86 29.42 11.48
CA PHE A 455 -4.11 28.65 12.51
C PHE A 455 -4.42 27.15 12.44
N ARG A 456 -5.69 26.77 12.21
CA ARG A 456 -6.13 25.37 12.09
C ARG A 456 -5.48 24.70 10.89
N GLU A 457 -5.47 25.36 9.74
CA GLU A 457 -4.85 24.85 8.51
C GLU A 457 -3.35 24.71 8.65
N LYS A 458 -2.67 25.71 9.26
CA LYS A 458 -1.24 25.63 9.58
C LYS A 458 -0.93 24.44 10.49
N LEU A 459 -1.76 24.20 11.52
CA LEU A 459 -1.58 23.08 12.43
C LEU A 459 -1.71 21.74 11.71
N ILE A 460 -2.76 21.55 10.90
CA ILE A 460 -2.98 20.32 10.11
C ILE A 460 -1.79 20.08 9.19
N LEU A 461 -1.39 21.07 8.42
CA LEU A 461 -0.32 20.95 7.43
C LEU A 461 1.06 20.75 8.10
N ALA A 462 1.32 21.43 9.21
CA ALA A 462 2.55 21.24 9.97
C ALA A 462 2.67 19.81 10.52
N ILE A 463 1.60 19.24 11.07
CA ILE A 463 1.57 17.85 11.54
C ILE A 463 1.87 16.90 10.37
N MET A 464 1.24 17.09 9.20
CA MET A 464 1.48 16.27 8.02
C MET A 464 2.93 16.36 7.54
N VAL A 465 3.50 17.57 7.46
CA VAL A 465 4.89 17.78 7.03
C VAL A 465 5.89 17.19 8.03
N ILE A 466 5.65 17.34 9.35
CA ILE A 466 6.49 16.70 10.37
C ILE A 466 6.53 15.17 10.19
N VAL A 467 5.37 14.54 9.97
CA VAL A 467 5.31 13.09 9.74
C VAL A 467 6.01 12.70 8.44
N ILE A 468 5.81 13.45 7.34
CA ILE A 468 6.50 13.25 6.06
C ILE A 468 8.03 13.29 6.24
N MET A 469 8.55 14.30 6.94
CA MET A 469 9.97 14.45 7.18
C MET A 469 10.51 13.37 8.14
N ALA A 470 9.80 13.09 9.23
CA ALA A 470 10.21 12.06 10.19
C ALA A 470 10.32 10.68 9.52
N MET A 471 9.37 10.33 8.67
CA MET A 471 9.41 9.09 7.89
C MET A 471 10.58 9.08 6.89
N GLY A 472 10.84 10.19 6.20
CA GLY A 472 11.90 10.27 5.18
C GLY A 472 13.30 10.24 5.78
N VAL A 473 13.52 10.95 6.90
CA VAL A 473 14.81 11.02 7.57
C VAL A 473 15.13 9.78 8.40
N TYR A 474 14.12 9.20 9.06
CA TYR A 474 14.30 8.05 9.94
C TYR A 474 13.28 6.92 9.65
N PRO A 475 13.47 6.17 8.54
CA PRO A 475 12.55 5.09 8.15
C PRO A 475 12.68 3.82 9.00
N GLN A 476 13.78 3.62 9.72
CA GLN A 476 14.11 2.41 10.47
C GLN A 476 13.02 1.90 11.43
N PRO A 477 12.30 2.76 12.20
CA PRO A 477 11.23 2.28 13.09
C PRO A 477 10.08 1.60 12.33
N PHE A 478 9.87 1.99 11.08
CA PHE A 478 8.86 1.39 10.20
C PHE A 478 9.36 0.06 9.62
N LEU A 479 10.52 0.07 8.97
CA LEU A 479 11.09 -1.10 8.30
C LEU A 479 11.31 -2.28 9.27
N ARG A 480 11.89 -2.04 10.46
CA ARG A 480 12.12 -3.08 11.47
C ARG A 480 10.85 -3.80 11.94
N ARG A 481 9.69 -3.12 11.93
CA ARG A 481 8.43 -3.73 12.38
C ARG A 481 7.76 -4.57 11.31
N MET A 482 8.06 -4.33 10.04
CA MET A 482 7.50 -5.11 8.92
C MET A 482 8.40 -6.26 8.47
N ASP A 483 9.71 -6.20 8.72
CA ASP A 483 10.72 -7.16 8.30
C ASP A 483 10.32 -8.63 8.58
N ARG A 484 9.89 -8.94 9.80
CA ARG A 484 9.45 -10.30 10.18
C ARG A 484 8.24 -10.80 9.38
N ASN A 485 7.33 -9.90 9.04
CA ASN A 485 6.15 -10.25 8.24
C ASN A 485 6.53 -10.49 6.78
N VAL A 486 7.40 -9.65 6.22
CA VAL A 486 7.95 -9.84 4.88
C VAL A 486 8.68 -11.16 4.78
N THR A 487 9.59 -11.44 5.73
CA THR A 487 10.30 -12.72 5.82
C THR A 487 9.34 -13.91 5.89
N SER A 488 8.28 -13.84 6.69
CA SER A 488 7.28 -14.90 6.82
C SER A 488 6.52 -15.17 5.52
N ILE A 489 6.14 -14.10 4.79
CA ILE A 489 5.47 -14.21 3.48
C ILE A 489 6.44 -14.84 2.46
N MET A 490 7.69 -14.37 2.41
CA MET A 490 8.70 -14.88 1.47
C MET A 490 9.01 -16.35 1.71
N LEU A 491 9.22 -16.76 2.97
CA LEU A 491 9.47 -18.16 3.34
C LEU A 491 8.28 -19.06 2.96
N ARG A 492 7.05 -18.58 3.08
CA ARG A 492 5.87 -19.36 2.69
C ARG A 492 5.82 -19.55 1.18
N LEU A 493 6.11 -18.50 0.41
CA LEU A 493 6.22 -18.59 -1.03
C LEU A 493 7.31 -19.60 -1.46
N GLU A 494 8.50 -19.58 -0.83
CA GLU A 494 9.60 -20.50 -1.14
C GLU A 494 9.31 -21.95 -0.74
N LYS A 495 8.82 -22.19 0.48
CA LYS A 495 8.52 -23.53 0.98
C LYS A 495 7.51 -24.27 0.10
N HIS A 496 6.49 -23.58 -0.39
CA HIS A 496 5.50 -24.19 -1.28
C HIS A 496 6.14 -24.62 -2.61
N SER A 497 7.06 -23.82 -3.16
CA SER A 497 7.83 -24.18 -4.36
C SER A 497 8.68 -25.45 -4.19
N LEU A 498 9.36 -25.57 -3.04
CA LEU A 498 10.18 -26.77 -2.76
C LEU A 498 9.31 -28.02 -2.64
N LEU A 499 8.17 -27.95 -1.96
CA LEU A 499 7.25 -29.07 -1.83
C LEU A 499 6.66 -29.53 -3.19
N MET A 500 6.48 -28.61 -4.14
CA MET A 500 6.00 -28.94 -5.47
C MET A 500 7.10 -29.54 -6.36
N THR A 501 8.36 -29.09 -6.21
CA THR A 501 9.50 -29.66 -6.94
C THR A 501 9.74 -31.12 -6.50
N ASP A 502 9.63 -31.42 -5.22
CA ASP A 502 9.75 -32.79 -4.71
C ASP A 502 8.61 -33.71 -5.20
N ARG A 503 7.39 -33.15 -5.39
CA ARG A 503 6.26 -33.92 -5.94
C ARG A 503 6.35 -34.13 -7.47
N ALA A 504 6.98 -33.22 -8.19
CA ALA A 504 7.21 -33.32 -9.63
C ALA A 504 8.43 -34.19 -9.97
N ALA A 505 9.28 -34.51 -9.00
CA ALA A 505 10.36 -35.47 -9.19
C ALA A 505 9.75 -36.83 -9.53
N PRO A 506 10.16 -37.48 -10.63
CA PRO A 506 9.70 -38.83 -10.92
C PRO A 506 10.05 -39.72 -9.72
N PRO A 507 9.16 -40.65 -9.31
CA PRO A 507 9.48 -41.55 -8.22
C PRO A 507 10.81 -42.20 -8.53
N LEU A 508 11.76 -42.08 -7.59
CA LEU A 508 13.04 -42.76 -7.68
C LEU A 508 12.76 -44.21 -8.11
N PRO A 509 13.37 -44.73 -9.14
CA PRO A 509 13.17 -46.10 -9.56
C PRO A 509 13.37 -46.95 -8.30
N ARG A 510 12.31 -47.68 -7.89
CA ARG A 510 12.42 -48.65 -6.82
C ARG A 510 13.66 -49.44 -7.13
N ALA A 511 14.68 -49.37 -6.25
CA ALA A 511 15.87 -50.20 -6.36
C ALA A 511 15.37 -51.63 -6.59
N GLY A 512 15.37 -52.05 -7.82
CA GLY A 512 15.07 -53.42 -8.17
C GLY A 512 16.06 -54.28 -7.39
N LEU A 513 15.53 -55.24 -6.66
CA LEU A 513 16.35 -56.31 -6.09
C LEU A 513 17.38 -56.69 -7.15
N PHE A 514 18.65 -56.43 -6.88
CA PHE A 514 19.75 -57.00 -7.64
C PHE A 514 19.55 -58.51 -7.57
N PRO A 515 19.52 -59.24 -8.67
CA PRO A 515 19.57 -60.69 -8.61
C PRO A 515 20.87 -61.09 -7.92
N TYR A 516 20.77 -61.95 -6.90
CA TYR A 516 21.89 -62.58 -6.25
C TYR A 516 22.80 -63.21 -7.32
N LEU A 517 24.01 -62.70 -7.46
CA LEU A 517 25.11 -63.44 -8.10
C LEU A 517 25.61 -64.46 -7.06
N PRO A 518 25.78 -65.74 -7.44
CA PRO A 518 26.32 -66.75 -6.51
C PRO A 518 27.77 -66.39 -6.20
N VAL A 519 28.10 -66.30 -4.94
CA VAL A 519 29.48 -66.17 -4.44
C VAL A 519 30.08 -67.57 -4.43
N ASP A 520 31.03 -67.79 -5.36
CA ASP A 520 31.90 -68.97 -5.30
C ASP A 520 32.73 -68.94 -4.03
N THR A 521 32.55 -69.98 -3.19
CA THR A 521 33.37 -70.26 -2.02
C THR A 521 34.60 -71.03 -2.46
N GLU A 522 35.77 -70.39 -2.49
CA GLU A 522 37.05 -71.11 -2.26
C GLU A 522 38.15 -70.12 -1.82
N GLY A 523 38.78 -70.42 -0.68
CA GLY A 523 40.17 -70.08 -0.45
C GLY A 523 40.50 -69.11 0.70
N SER A 524 40.83 -69.70 1.89
CA SER A 524 41.90 -69.28 2.81
C SER A 524 41.78 -68.07 3.69
N ASN A 525 41.68 -68.34 4.99
CA ASN A 525 42.04 -67.53 6.16
C ASN A 525 43.48 -66.97 6.09
N PRO A 526 43.86 -65.88 6.75
CA PRO A 526 44.09 -65.95 8.19
C PRO A 526 43.62 -64.71 9.02
N SER A 527 43.31 -65.02 10.28
CA SER A 527 43.00 -64.09 11.37
C SER A 527 44.19 -63.22 11.82
N PRO A 528 43.93 -62.01 12.36
CA PRO A 528 44.80 -61.50 13.41
C PRO A 528 44.07 -61.39 14.79
N SER A 529 44.87 -61.63 15.80
CA SER A 529 44.63 -61.76 17.23
C SER A 529 44.09 -60.50 17.92
N PRO A 530 43.52 -60.65 19.10
CA PRO A 530 42.93 -59.56 19.91
C PRO A 530 43.95 -58.90 20.84
N LEU A 531 43.77 -57.61 21.13
CA LEU A 531 44.41 -56.94 22.28
C LEU A 531 43.41 -56.73 23.42
N PRO A 532 43.85 -56.72 24.65
CA PRO A 532 43.02 -57.00 25.82
C PRO A 532 42.61 -55.79 26.67
N GLY A 533 41.50 -55.98 27.40
CA GLY A 533 41.17 -55.34 28.67
C GLY A 533 40.42 -54.05 28.57
N GLU A 534 39.25 -53.89 29.12
CA GLU A 534 38.91 -53.93 30.52
C GLU A 534 37.41 -54.00 30.79
N ARG A 535 37.10 -54.48 31.94
CA ARG A 535 35.81 -54.92 32.49
C ARG A 535 34.81 -53.83 32.82
N VAL A 536 33.54 -54.18 32.61
CA VAL A 536 32.45 -54.33 33.59
C VAL A 536 31.99 -53.09 34.39
N ALA A 537 30.77 -52.74 34.27
CA ALA A 537 29.64 -52.87 35.19
C ALA A 537 28.45 -52.05 34.68
N ASP A 538 27.45 -52.65 34.54
CA ASP A 538 26.03 -52.74 34.85
C ASP A 538 25.36 -51.49 35.48
N GLU A 539 24.09 -51.41 35.17
CA GLU A 539 22.94 -50.69 35.77
C GLU A 539 22.48 -49.34 35.25
N GLY A 540 21.33 -49.41 34.58
CA GLY A 540 20.16 -48.66 35.02
C GLY A 540 19.94 -47.26 34.44
N GLY A 541 19.01 -47.14 33.50
CA GLY A 541 18.12 -46.00 33.62
C GLY A 541 18.12 -44.93 32.50
N GLN A 542 17.09 -44.99 31.73
CA GLN A 542 16.38 -43.86 31.11
C GLN A 542 17.01 -43.00 30.00
N VAL A 543 16.39 -43.12 28.87
CA VAL A 543 16.45 -42.33 27.63
C VAL A 543 16.06 -40.86 27.86
N ARG A 544 16.92 -39.95 27.46
CA ARG A 544 16.54 -38.62 26.93
C ARG A 544 17.54 -38.20 25.87
N GLY A 545 17.07 -38.08 24.62
CA GLY A 545 17.84 -37.60 23.51
C GLY A 545 18.03 -36.07 23.56
N TYR A 546 19.24 -35.63 23.32
CA TYR A 546 19.56 -34.28 22.92
C TYR A 546 20.49 -34.33 21.70
N LEU A 547 20.04 -33.67 20.63
CA LEU A 547 20.86 -33.38 19.46
C LEU A 547 21.91 -32.32 19.84
N ALA A 548 23.20 -32.67 19.77
CA ALA A 548 24.30 -31.73 19.90
C ALA A 548 24.76 -31.28 18.50
N VAL A 549 24.69 -30.00 18.26
CA VAL A 549 25.30 -29.33 17.10
C VAL A 549 26.77 -29.07 17.43
N ALA A 550 27.67 -29.57 16.62
CA ALA A 550 29.11 -29.37 16.76
C ALA A 550 29.51 -27.97 16.28
N THR A 551 29.97 -27.14 17.19
CA THR A 551 30.73 -25.92 16.91
C THR A 551 32.22 -26.25 16.85
N LYS A 552 32.83 -26.04 15.71
CA LYS A 552 34.30 -26.08 15.55
C LYS A 552 34.89 -24.74 15.97
N THR A 553 35.65 -24.76 17.04
CA THR A 553 36.55 -23.68 17.50
C THR A 553 37.89 -23.81 16.78
N LEU A 554 38.40 -22.70 16.25
CA LEU A 554 39.78 -22.51 15.79
C LEU A 554 40.57 -21.79 16.90
N PRO A 555 41.88 -22.07 17.05
CA PRO A 555 42.66 -21.55 18.15
C PRO A 555 43.28 -20.18 17.87
N ASP A 556 43.40 -19.41 18.93
CA ASP A 556 44.14 -18.16 19.06
C ASP A 556 45.65 -18.33 18.81
N SER A 557 46.27 -17.41 18.10
CA SER A 557 47.66 -17.07 18.26
C SER A 557 47.86 -15.57 18.01
N GLY A 558 48.22 -14.85 19.07
CA GLY A 558 48.54 -13.44 19.02
C GLY A 558 49.92 -13.12 18.44
N SER A 559 50.07 -11.94 17.95
CA SER A 559 51.18 -11.02 18.09
C SER A 559 51.02 -9.80 17.14
N ASP A 560 50.95 -8.63 17.74
CA ASP A 560 51.28 -7.32 17.14
C ASP A 560 52.82 -7.21 17.00
N PRO A 561 53.47 -6.34 16.22
CA PRO A 561 53.18 -4.92 16.05
C PRO A 561 53.47 -4.24 14.68
N SER A 562 52.72 -3.18 14.39
CA SER A 562 53.14 -1.84 13.83
C SER A 562 54.05 -1.69 12.57
N PRO A 563 54.21 -0.48 11.98
CA PRO A 563 53.47 -0.05 10.79
C PRO A 563 54.41 0.28 9.61
N ALA A 564 53.96 0.22 8.37
CA ALA A 564 54.71 0.85 7.26
C ALA A 564 53.84 1.15 6.01
N LEU A 565 53.86 2.43 5.67
CA LEU A 565 53.99 3.01 4.32
C LEU A 565 52.85 2.91 3.31
N VAL A 566 52.15 4.04 3.19
CA VAL A 566 51.35 4.50 2.07
C VAL A 566 52.25 4.89 0.88
N PRO A 567 51.97 4.54 -0.36
CA PRO A 567 52.48 5.22 -1.53
C PRO A 567 51.50 6.28 -2.05
N ARG A 568 52.02 7.49 -2.18
CA ARG A 568 51.41 8.66 -2.83
C ARG A 568 51.29 8.47 -4.33
N ALA A 569 50.18 8.94 -4.89
CA ALA A 569 49.98 9.16 -6.32
C ALA A 569 50.71 10.43 -6.79
N PRO A 570 51.21 10.47 -8.04
CA PRO A 570 51.89 11.68 -8.57
C PRO A 570 50.89 12.64 -9.22
N SER A 571 51.12 13.94 -8.99
CA SER A 571 50.48 15.07 -9.66
C SER A 571 51.13 15.34 -11.02
N PRO A 572 50.41 15.87 -12.02
CA PRO A 572 51.01 16.45 -13.23
C PRO A 572 51.11 17.96 -13.10
N GLN A 573 52.30 18.46 -13.32
CA GLN A 573 52.60 19.86 -13.63
C GLN A 573 52.57 20.11 -15.13
N GLY A 574 51.90 21.19 -15.57
CA GLY A 574 52.61 22.23 -16.21
C GLY A 574 52.28 22.65 -17.63
N ARG A 575 51.83 23.93 -17.80
CA ARG A 575 52.07 24.87 -18.93
C ARG A 575 51.34 24.56 -20.24
N GLY A 576 50.42 25.35 -20.74
CA GLY A 576 50.44 26.80 -20.94
C GLY A 576 50.41 27.10 -22.43
N ARG A 577 49.40 27.74 -22.93
CA ARG A 577 49.41 28.91 -23.83
C ARG A 577 48.06 29.11 -24.51
N GLU A 578 47.56 30.33 -24.35
CA GLU A 578 46.50 30.95 -25.12
C GLU A 578 46.74 30.90 -26.62
N ILE A 579 45.68 30.71 -27.40
CA ILE A 579 45.45 31.40 -28.68
C ILE A 579 43.94 31.60 -28.85
N LYS A 580 43.55 32.87 -28.90
CA LYS A 580 42.28 33.37 -29.38
C LYS A 580 42.18 33.14 -30.90
N ASN A 581 41.05 32.70 -31.40
CA ASN A 581 40.49 33.22 -32.63
C ASN A 581 38.97 33.01 -32.69
N PRO A 582 38.17 34.00 -33.08
CA PRO A 582 36.76 33.94 -33.23
C PRO A 582 36.37 33.52 -34.66
N ASP A 583 35.12 33.11 -34.83
CA ASP A 583 34.43 32.81 -36.09
C ASP A 583 34.43 31.35 -36.56
N ALA A 584 33.40 30.63 -36.06
CA ALA A 584 32.67 29.63 -36.86
C ALA A 584 31.37 29.18 -36.15
N PRO A 585 30.28 28.93 -36.88
CA PRO A 585 28.93 28.92 -36.35
C PRO A 585 28.52 27.58 -35.72
N ASN A 586 27.71 27.69 -34.69
CA ASN A 586 27.05 26.63 -33.96
C ASN A 586 26.04 25.86 -34.85
N PRO A 587 26.05 24.54 -34.93
CA PRO A 587 24.92 23.81 -35.48
C PRO A 587 23.93 23.40 -34.40
N LEU A 588 22.80 24.12 -34.37
CA LEU A 588 21.41 23.69 -34.29
C LEU A 588 21.07 22.45 -33.45
N LEU A 589 20.47 22.72 -32.31
CA LEU A 589 19.45 21.88 -31.66
C LEU A 589 18.19 21.82 -32.55
N PRO A 590 17.62 20.64 -32.82
CA PRO A 590 16.28 20.58 -33.44
C PRO A 590 15.21 20.82 -32.37
N THR A 591 14.43 21.83 -32.66
CA THR A 591 13.25 22.30 -31.96
C THR A 591 12.19 21.20 -31.83
N ALA A 592 11.56 21.15 -30.67
CA ALA A 592 10.44 20.29 -30.24
C ALA A 592 9.10 20.53 -31.01
N HIS A 593 9.15 20.98 -32.24
CA HIS A 593 7.95 21.30 -33.03
C HIS A 593 7.47 20.20 -33.97
N CYS A 594 8.17 19.07 -34.06
CA CYS A 594 7.82 18.01 -35.02
C CYS A 594 7.01 16.84 -34.43
N LEU A 595 6.72 16.81 -33.14
CA LEU A 595 5.93 15.73 -32.51
C LEU A 595 4.44 16.06 -32.30
N LEU A 596 4.00 17.27 -32.62
CA LEU A 596 2.60 17.68 -32.48
C LEU A 596 1.76 17.52 -33.76
N HIS A 597 2.35 17.23 -34.90
CA HIS A 597 1.61 17.11 -36.17
C HIS A 597 1.21 15.69 -36.59
N THR A 598 1.69 14.66 -35.89
CA THR A 598 1.39 13.24 -36.24
C THR A 598 0.20 12.65 -35.46
N ALA A 599 -0.36 13.38 -34.50
CA ALA A 599 -1.51 12.91 -33.69
C ALA A 599 -2.89 13.29 -34.28
N HIS A 600 -2.94 14.01 -35.39
CA HIS A 600 -4.21 14.48 -35.99
C HIS A 600 -4.72 13.63 -37.16
N CYS A 601 -4.05 12.57 -37.57
CA CYS A 601 -4.42 11.78 -38.76
C CYS A 601 -5.10 10.42 -38.51
N LEU A 602 -5.54 10.10 -37.29
CA LEU A 602 -6.21 8.82 -37.02
C LEU A 602 -7.51 8.97 -36.21
N LEU A 603 -8.44 9.81 -36.68
CA LEU A 603 -9.84 9.74 -36.25
C LEU A 603 -10.72 9.91 -37.49
N PRO A 604 -11.58 8.95 -37.88
CA PRO A 604 -12.55 9.12 -38.93
C PRO A 604 -13.71 9.99 -38.42
N THR A 605 -13.99 11.05 -39.17
CA THR A 605 -15.17 11.88 -39.09
C THR A 605 -16.43 11.08 -39.37
N ALA A 606 -17.31 10.96 -38.39
CA ALA A 606 -18.70 10.59 -38.58
C ALA A 606 -19.56 11.88 -38.52
N HIS A 607 -19.78 12.51 -39.67
CA HIS A 607 -20.88 13.42 -39.93
C HIS A 607 -22.00 12.65 -40.60
N GLY A 608 -23.23 12.83 -40.10
CA GLY A 608 -24.41 12.50 -40.83
C GLY A 608 -25.59 11.96 -40.02
N LEU A 609 -26.64 12.78 -40.03
CA LEU A 609 -28.04 12.52 -39.80
C LEU A 609 -28.67 12.97 -38.48
N LEU A 610 -29.09 14.23 -38.50
CA LEU A 610 -30.27 14.73 -37.78
C LEU A 610 -31.51 14.55 -38.68
N PRO A 611 -32.64 14.10 -38.15
CA PRO A 611 -33.93 14.43 -38.72
C PRO A 611 -34.59 15.57 -37.91
N THR A 612 -34.99 16.57 -38.66
CA THR A 612 -35.94 17.64 -38.30
C THR A 612 -37.30 17.04 -37.95
N ALA A 613 -37.89 17.44 -36.83
CA ALA A 613 -39.31 17.31 -36.58
C ALA A 613 -39.91 18.63 -36.06
N SER A 614 -40.94 19.02 -36.71
CA SER A 614 -41.72 20.24 -36.73
C SER A 614 -42.41 20.57 -35.40
N ARG A 615 -42.68 21.88 -35.29
CA ARG A 615 -43.63 22.53 -34.38
C ARG A 615 -45.04 21.94 -34.48
N GLY A 616 -45.68 21.80 -33.35
CA GLY A 616 -47.11 21.67 -33.18
C GLY A 616 -47.48 22.11 -31.77
N GLY A 617 -48.20 23.20 -31.66
CA GLY A 617 -48.61 23.84 -30.44
C GLY A 617 -49.93 23.28 -29.88
N VAL A 618 -50.40 23.99 -28.83
CA VAL A 618 -51.74 24.05 -28.23
C VAL A 618 -51.98 23.10 -27.04
N GLN A 619 -52.12 23.69 -25.99
CA GLN A 619 -52.87 23.92 -24.73
C GLN A 619 -52.08 23.65 -23.48
#